data_2446da0a87ef9802736599ef506d556b
#
_entry.id   2446da0a87ef9802736599ef506d556b
#
_cell.length_a   1.000
_cell.length_b   1.000
_cell.length_c   1.000
_cell.angle_alpha   90.00
_cell.angle_beta   90.00
_cell.angle_gamma   90.00
#
_symmetry.space_group_name_H-M   'P 1'
#
loop_
_entity.id
_entity.type
_entity.pdbx_description
1 polymer ?
#
loop_
_entity_poly.entity_id
_entity_poly.type
_entity_poly.pdbx_seq_one_letter_code
_entity_poly.pdbx_strand_id
1 'polypeptide(L)'
;MSEPNTPVNRYASDPAWRAVDEYFTESLVTEDAALVAARESGVSTTMPNAEVAANQGALLGLMVQIAGAHRVLEFGTLAGYSTIWFARAAGETGKVVTFELEEANAAVARANFERA
;
A
#
# COMPACT_ATOMS: atom_id res chain seq x y z
N MET A 1 -26.09 31.41 -2.15
CA MET A 1 -25.03 31.16 -1.15
C MET A 1 -24.14 30.07 -1.69
N SER A 2 -22.92 30.42 -2.01
CA SER A 2 -21.91 29.41 -2.35
C SER A 2 -21.54 28.68 -1.05
N GLU A 3 -21.64 27.35 -1.05
CA GLU A 3 -21.14 26.55 0.06
C GLU A 3 -19.66 26.83 0.31
N PRO A 4 -19.21 26.87 1.58
CA PRO A 4 -17.80 27.03 1.85
C PRO A 4 -17.05 25.91 1.13
N ASN A 5 -15.98 26.29 0.42
CA ASN A 5 -15.10 25.41 -0.32
C ASN A 5 -14.49 24.37 0.65
N THR A 6 -15.22 23.31 0.92
CA THR A 6 -14.73 22.20 1.72
C THR A 6 -13.59 21.56 0.91
N PRO A 7 -12.38 21.46 1.46
CA PRO A 7 -11.29 20.85 0.75
C PRO A 7 -11.71 19.45 0.28
N VAL A 8 -11.65 19.20 -1.03
CA VAL A 8 -11.92 17.88 -1.58
C VAL A 8 -10.89 16.93 -0.98
N ASN A 9 -11.34 16.00 -0.15
CA ASN A 9 -10.48 14.94 0.32
C ASN A 9 -10.15 14.04 -0.88
N ARG A 10 -8.98 14.21 -1.46
CA ARG A 10 -8.53 13.46 -2.64
C ARG A 10 -8.40 11.96 -2.38
N TYR A 11 -8.41 11.55 -1.12
CA TYR A 11 -8.28 10.16 -0.69
C TYR A 11 -9.62 9.57 -0.21
N ALA A 12 -10.71 10.36 -0.24
CA ALA A 12 -12.05 9.84 0.05
C ALA A 12 -12.54 9.06 -1.16
N SER A 13 -12.59 7.75 -1.04
CA SER A 13 -13.18 6.89 -2.06
C SER A 13 -14.70 7.01 -2.07
N ASP A 14 -15.31 6.91 -3.25
CA ASP A 14 -16.74 6.70 -3.38
C ASP A 14 -17.15 5.45 -2.58
N PRO A 15 -18.27 5.49 -1.82
CA PRO A 15 -18.76 4.33 -1.07
C PRO A 15 -18.95 3.08 -1.92
N ALA A 16 -19.36 3.22 -3.18
CA ALA A 16 -19.50 2.10 -4.10
C ALA A 16 -18.15 1.46 -4.44
N TRP A 17 -17.11 2.24 -4.65
CA TRP A 17 -15.76 1.73 -4.89
C TRP A 17 -15.21 1.00 -3.67
N ARG A 18 -15.45 1.54 -2.49
CA ARG A 18 -15.05 0.92 -1.23
C ARG A 18 -15.71 -0.45 -1.04
N ALA A 19 -17.00 -0.55 -1.33
CA ALA A 19 -17.72 -1.83 -1.27
C ALA A 19 -17.17 -2.87 -2.26
N VAL A 20 -16.70 -2.45 -3.43
CA VAL A 20 -16.02 -3.33 -4.40
C VAL A 20 -14.67 -3.79 -3.85
N ASP A 21 -13.88 -2.87 -3.29
CA ASP A 21 -12.58 -3.21 -2.68
C ASP A 21 -12.75 -4.20 -1.52
N GLU A 22 -13.74 -4.00 -0.66
CA GLU A 22 -14.07 -4.91 0.44
C GLU A 22 -14.46 -6.29 -0.09
N TYR A 23 -15.34 -6.36 -1.08
CA TYR A 23 -15.75 -7.62 -1.69
C TYR A 23 -14.58 -8.42 -2.26
N PHE A 24 -13.69 -7.77 -3.03
CA PHE A 24 -12.52 -8.43 -3.59
C PHE A 24 -11.51 -8.82 -2.52
N THR A 25 -11.33 -7.97 -1.52
CA THR A 25 -10.42 -8.26 -0.41
C THR A 25 -10.88 -9.50 0.35
N GLU A 26 -12.14 -9.57 0.72
CA GLU A 26 -12.71 -10.70 1.45
C GLU A 26 -12.73 -12.01 0.64
N SER A 27 -12.91 -11.90 -0.68
CA SER A 27 -13.07 -13.06 -1.56
C SER A 27 -11.76 -13.61 -2.12
N LEU A 28 -10.75 -12.77 -2.35
CA LEU A 28 -9.58 -13.12 -3.17
C LEU A 28 -8.24 -12.80 -2.51
N VAL A 29 -8.20 -11.93 -1.50
CA VAL A 29 -6.95 -11.46 -0.91
C VAL A 29 -6.76 -12.07 0.46
N THR A 30 -5.57 -12.64 0.68
CA THR A 30 -5.15 -13.09 2.01
C THR A 30 -4.03 -12.16 2.50
N GLU A 31 -4.33 -11.36 3.51
CA GLU A 31 -3.32 -10.61 4.24
C GLU A 31 -2.85 -11.42 5.45
N ASP A 32 -1.54 -11.52 5.63
CA ASP A 32 -0.99 -11.99 6.89
C ASP A 32 -0.85 -10.85 7.91
N ALA A 33 -0.41 -11.19 9.12
CA ALA A 33 -0.29 -10.23 10.21
C ALA A 33 0.66 -9.05 9.88
N ALA A 34 1.69 -9.27 9.06
CA ALA A 34 2.63 -8.22 8.67
C ALA A 34 2.01 -7.23 7.69
N LEU A 35 1.24 -7.70 6.70
CA LEU A 35 0.49 -6.85 5.78
C LEU A 35 -0.59 -6.04 6.50
N VAL A 36 -1.35 -6.69 7.38
CA VAL A 36 -2.36 -6.00 8.20
C VAL A 36 -1.71 -4.90 9.04
N ALA A 37 -0.61 -5.20 9.75
CA ALA A 37 0.11 -4.23 10.55
C ALA A 37 0.65 -3.06 9.71
N ALA A 38 1.17 -3.32 8.51
CA ALA A 38 1.64 -2.28 7.61
C ALA A 38 0.50 -1.36 7.17
N ARG A 39 -0.65 -1.92 6.79
CA ARG A 39 -1.82 -1.14 6.40
C ARG A 39 -2.36 -0.30 7.56
N GLU A 40 -2.51 -0.89 8.74
CA GLU A 40 -3.01 -0.19 9.93
C GLU A 40 -2.06 0.90 10.42
N SER A 41 -0.76 0.73 10.24
CA SER A 41 0.25 1.74 10.61
C SER A 41 0.22 2.99 9.73
N GLY A 42 -0.51 2.97 8.62
CA GLY A 42 -0.72 4.12 7.74
C GLY A 42 -1.27 5.35 8.48
N VAL A 43 -2.04 5.15 9.56
CA VAL A 43 -2.55 6.25 10.41
C VAL A 43 -1.43 7.05 11.08
N SER A 44 -0.24 6.48 11.24
CA SER A 44 0.94 7.13 11.84
C SER A 44 1.81 7.85 10.81
N THR A 45 1.43 7.85 9.56
CA THR A 45 2.14 8.54 8.47
C THR A 45 1.65 9.98 8.30
N THR A 46 2.37 10.74 7.49
CA THR A 46 1.97 12.12 7.14
C THR A 46 0.73 12.18 6.25
N MET A 47 0.32 11.05 5.68
CA MET A 47 -0.83 10.94 4.79
C MET A 47 -1.69 9.72 5.17
N PRO A 48 -2.42 9.78 6.28
CA PRO A 48 -3.29 8.69 6.72
C PRO A 48 -4.29 8.27 5.63
N ASN A 49 -4.49 6.97 5.46
CA ASN A 49 -5.38 6.36 4.46
C ASN A 49 -4.98 6.62 2.98
N ALA A 50 -3.72 6.95 2.71
CA ALA A 50 -3.21 7.10 1.35
C ALA A 50 -2.59 5.81 0.80
N GLU A 51 -2.51 4.75 1.60
CA GLU A 51 -2.07 3.43 1.15
C GLU A 51 -3.05 2.84 0.13
N VAL A 52 -2.52 1.98 -0.74
CA VAL A 52 -3.36 1.22 -1.68
C VAL A 52 -4.24 0.23 -0.92
N ALA A 53 -5.43 -0.06 -1.44
CA ALA A 53 -6.32 -1.08 -0.90
C ALA A 53 -5.67 -2.48 -1.00
N ALA A 54 -6.13 -3.42 -0.18
CA ALA A 54 -5.55 -4.77 -0.14
C ALA A 54 -5.64 -5.51 -1.49
N ASN A 55 -6.75 -5.39 -2.21
CA ASN A 55 -6.91 -5.93 -3.56
C ASN A 55 -5.96 -5.26 -4.57
N GLN A 56 -5.68 -3.97 -4.43
CA GLN A 56 -4.70 -3.27 -5.27
C GLN A 56 -3.28 -3.77 -4.96
N GLY A 57 -2.93 -3.95 -3.69
CA GLY A 57 -1.65 -4.53 -3.29
C GLY A 57 -1.44 -5.93 -3.89
N ALA A 58 -2.45 -6.79 -3.81
CA ALA A 58 -2.43 -8.11 -4.43
C ALA A 58 -2.26 -8.04 -5.95
N LEU A 59 -2.96 -7.12 -6.63
CA LEU A 59 -2.79 -6.90 -8.07
C LEU A 59 -1.37 -6.47 -8.42
N LEU A 60 -0.76 -5.57 -7.65
CA LEU A 60 0.62 -5.15 -7.86
C LEU A 60 1.59 -6.34 -7.77
N GLY A 61 1.38 -7.22 -6.79
CA GLY A 61 2.14 -8.47 -6.67
C GLY A 61 1.97 -9.38 -7.89
N LEU A 62 0.74 -9.57 -8.37
CA LEU A 62 0.46 -10.35 -9.58
C LEU A 62 1.14 -9.76 -10.81
N MET A 63 1.17 -8.44 -10.96
CA MET A 63 1.85 -7.78 -12.08
C MET A 63 3.36 -8.07 -12.07
N VAL A 64 4.00 -8.06 -10.90
CA VAL A 64 5.42 -8.44 -10.76
C VAL A 64 5.64 -9.88 -11.19
N GLN A 65 4.77 -10.80 -10.76
CA GLN A 65 4.85 -12.22 -11.13
C GLN A 65 4.65 -12.44 -12.63
N ILE A 66 3.62 -11.83 -13.22
CA ILE A 66 3.32 -11.94 -14.65
C ILE A 66 4.48 -11.39 -15.50
N ALA A 67 5.09 -10.29 -15.06
CA ALA A 67 6.24 -9.70 -15.75
C ALA A 67 7.55 -10.50 -15.54
N GLY A 68 7.58 -11.45 -14.62
CA GLY A 68 8.81 -12.12 -14.21
C GLY A 68 9.85 -11.14 -13.65
N ALA A 69 9.40 -10.07 -13.01
CA ALA A 69 10.27 -9.00 -12.56
C ALA A 69 10.97 -9.37 -11.24
N HIS A 70 12.30 -9.29 -11.23
CA HIS A 70 13.13 -9.46 -10.04
C HIS A 70 13.62 -8.12 -9.46
N ARG A 71 13.35 -7.02 -10.13
CA ARG A 71 13.73 -5.68 -9.67
C ARG A 71 12.53 -4.75 -9.83
N VAL A 72 12.18 -4.09 -8.74
CA VAL A 72 11.06 -3.16 -8.69
C VAL A 72 11.57 -1.81 -8.19
N LEU A 73 11.12 -0.75 -8.83
CA LEU A 73 11.35 0.62 -8.42
C LEU A 73 10.02 1.25 -8.06
N GLU A 74 9.93 1.80 -6.86
CA GLU A 74 8.73 2.45 -6.34
C GLU A 74 9.01 3.89 -5.94
N PHE A 75 8.09 4.78 -6.23
CA PHE A 75 8.11 6.16 -5.75
C PHE A 75 6.93 6.42 -4.83
N GLY A 76 7.25 6.79 -3.58
CA GLY A 76 6.27 6.91 -2.50
C GLY A 76 6.12 5.61 -1.73
N THR A 77 6.76 5.53 -0.56
CA THR A 77 6.77 4.33 0.29
C THR A 77 5.63 4.33 1.28
N LEU A 78 5.33 5.50 1.86
CA LEU A 78 4.40 5.70 2.94
C LEU A 78 4.71 4.74 4.11
N ALA A 79 3.76 3.86 4.47
CA ALA A 79 3.97 2.82 5.49
C ALA A 79 4.63 1.53 4.94
N GLY A 80 4.93 1.46 3.63
CA GLY A 80 5.57 0.32 2.99
C GLY A 80 4.66 -0.84 2.62
N TYR A 81 3.34 -0.64 2.64
CA TYR A 81 2.37 -1.71 2.37
C TYR A 81 2.52 -2.29 0.96
N SER A 82 2.50 -1.46 -0.09
CA SER A 82 2.74 -1.90 -1.47
C SER A 82 4.15 -2.46 -1.66
N THR A 83 5.13 -1.89 -0.99
CA THR A 83 6.53 -2.36 -1.03
C THR A 83 6.65 -3.81 -0.58
N ILE A 84 5.92 -4.21 0.48
CA ILE A 84 5.89 -5.60 0.96
C ILE A 84 5.29 -6.54 -0.09
N TRP A 85 4.20 -6.14 -0.75
CA TRP A 85 3.62 -6.90 -1.85
C TRP A 85 4.62 -7.11 -3.00
N PHE A 86 5.32 -6.04 -3.39
CA PHE A 86 6.37 -6.13 -4.42
C PHE A 86 7.52 -7.05 -4.01
N ALA A 87 8.01 -6.91 -2.78
CA ALA A 87 9.14 -7.70 -2.30
C ALA A 87 8.82 -9.19 -2.29
N ARG A 88 7.64 -9.57 -1.81
CA ARG A 88 7.19 -10.96 -1.81
C ARG A 88 7.03 -11.53 -3.21
N ALA A 89 6.47 -10.74 -4.12
CA ALA A 89 6.28 -11.15 -5.52
C ALA A 89 7.60 -11.26 -6.29
N ALA A 90 8.57 -10.40 -6.01
CA ALA A 90 9.91 -10.46 -6.62
C ALA A 90 10.74 -11.65 -6.13
N GLY A 91 10.38 -12.23 -4.98
CA GLY A 91 11.02 -13.43 -4.42
C GLY A 91 12.34 -13.17 -3.70
N GLU A 92 12.94 -14.21 -3.12
CA GLU A 92 14.11 -14.12 -2.26
C GLU A 92 15.35 -13.49 -2.93
N THR A 93 15.50 -13.66 -4.23
CA THR A 93 16.60 -13.05 -5.00
C THR A 93 16.22 -11.71 -5.61
N GLY A 94 14.99 -11.29 -5.40
CA GLY A 94 14.47 -10.02 -5.90
C GLY A 94 14.95 -8.82 -5.10
N LYS A 95 14.80 -7.65 -5.69
CA LYS A 95 15.14 -6.37 -5.04
C LYS A 95 14.07 -5.34 -5.32
N VAL A 96 13.58 -4.72 -4.26
CA VAL A 96 12.73 -3.53 -4.34
C VAL A 96 13.52 -2.33 -3.85
N VAL A 97 13.52 -1.27 -4.62
CA VAL A 97 14.04 0.04 -4.21
C VAL A 97 12.85 1.00 -4.17
N THR A 98 12.60 1.56 -3.00
CA THR A 98 11.50 2.50 -2.80
C THR A 98 12.04 3.84 -2.28
N PHE A 99 11.45 4.93 -2.75
CA PHE A 99 11.84 6.29 -2.39
C PHE A 99 10.73 6.94 -1.56
N GLU A 100 11.12 7.50 -0.44
CA GLU A 100 10.25 8.26 0.45
C GLU A 100 10.90 9.60 0.80
N LEU A 101 10.12 10.66 0.67
CA LEU A 101 10.57 12.01 0.96
C LEU A 101 10.53 12.32 2.47
N GLU A 102 9.50 11.80 3.15
CA GLU A 102 9.25 12.06 4.56
C GLU A 102 9.96 11.04 5.45
N GLU A 103 10.90 11.49 6.26
CA GLU A 103 11.66 10.61 7.16
C GLU A 103 10.75 9.87 8.16
N ALA A 104 9.69 10.52 8.63
CA ALA A 104 8.72 9.91 9.53
C ALA A 104 8.01 8.72 8.87
N ASN A 105 7.62 8.84 7.60
CA ASN A 105 7.03 7.74 6.84
C ASN A 105 8.04 6.62 6.60
N ALA A 106 9.26 6.98 6.24
CA ALA A 106 10.34 6.01 6.04
C ALA A 106 10.63 5.20 7.32
N ALA A 107 10.54 5.81 8.50
CA ALA A 107 10.71 5.13 9.78
C ALA A 107 9.58 4.10 10.02
N VAL A 108 8.34 4.46 9.74
CA VAL A 108 7.19 3.53 9.82
C VAL A 108 7.38 2.37 8.86
N ALA A 109 7.76 2.65 7.61
CA ALA A 109 8.00 1.62 6.60
C ALA A 109 9.10 0.64 7.00
N ARG A 110 10.24 1.13 7.52
CA ARG A 110 11.34 0.26 8.00
C ARG A 110 10.88 -0.71 9.09
N ALA A 111 10.11 -0.22 10.06
CA ALA A 111 9.57 -1.08 11.11
C ALA A 111 8.62 -2.16 10.54
N ASN A 112 7.87 -1.85 9.49
CA ASN A 112 7.04 -2.82 8.80
C ASN A 112 7.85 -3.83 7.99
N PHE A 113 8.93 -3.41 7.34
CA PHE A 113 9.82 -4.32 6.60
C PHE A 113 10.53 -5.32 7.52
N GLU A 114 10.94 -4.89 8.71
CA GLU A 114 11.53 -5.79 9.72
C GLU A 114 10.54 -6.85 10.22
N ARG A 115 9.25 -6.55 10.16
CA ARG A 115 8.17 -7.45 10.60
C ARG A 115 7.74 -8.41 9.51
N ALA A 116 7.92 -8.05 8.23
CA ALA A 116 7.45 -8.81 7.07
C ALA A 116 8.43 -9.85 6.60
#